data_f6407a1563ae9894cc8770d6588c58e9
#
_entry.id   f6407a1563ae9894cc8770d6588c58e9
#
_cell.length_a   1.000
_cell.length_b   1.000
_cell.length_c   1.000
_cell.angle_alpha   90.00
_cell.angle_beta   90.00
_cell.angle_gamma   90.00
#
_symmetry.space_group_name_H-M   'P 1'
#
loop_
_entity.id
_entity.type
_entity.pdbx_description
1 polymer ?
#
loop_
_entity_poly.entity_id
_entity_poly.type
_entity_poly.pdbx_seq_one_letter_code
_entity_poly.pdbx_strand_id
1 'polypeptide(L)'
;MFQNFNLFPQYTALQNVTLARELMAKGEKTGEDLAAIRAEGEHLLTQMGLQDRMGNYPHQLSGGQQQRVAIARALAMKPDILCFDEPTSALDPELTGEVLRVIRGLADQHTTMIIVTHEMAFARDVADQVIFMDGGVVVEEGTPEAVFGNPQQERTRQFLEKYRGD
;
A
#
# COMPACT_ATOMS: atom_id res chain seq x y z
N MET A 1 15.38 -6.24 -3.59
CA MET A 1 14.98 -4.97 -2.95
C MET A 1 14.64 -3.98 -4.06
N PHE A 2 13.38 -3.79 -4.36
CA PHE A 2 12.98 -2.87 -5.42
C PHE A 2 12.85 -1.48 -4.81
N GLN A 3 13.90 -0.67 -4.91
CA GLN A 3 13.94 0.74 -4.46
C GLN A 3 13.10 1.69 -5.33
N ASN A 4 12.46 1.18 -6.36
CA ASN A 4 11.61 1.97 -7.25
C ASN A 4 10.17 1.48 -7.14
N PHE A 5 9.22 2.41 -7.01
CA PHE A 5 7.78 2.17 -6.96
C PHE A 5 7.22 1.53 -8.25
N ASN A 6 8.10 1.08 -9.14
CA ASN A 6 7.82 0.41 -10.43
C ASN A 6 6.80 1.16 -11.29
N LEU A 7 6.81 2.49 -11.21
CA LEU A 7 6.05 3.32 -12.15
C LEU A 7 6.75 3.34 -13.51
N PHE A 8 5.96 3.34 -14.55
CA PHE A 8 6.45 3.51 -15.90
C PHE A 8 6.90 4.95 -16.11
N PRO A 9 8.20 5.23 -16.33
CA PRO A 9 8.74 6.59 -16.34
C PRO A 9 8.24 7.43 -17.50
N GLN A 10 7.81 6.81 -18.61
CA GLN A 10 7.30 7.45 -19.81
C GLN A 10 5.82 7.82 -19.74
N TYR A 11 5.12 7.44 -18.67
CA TYR A 11 3.69 7.70 -18.48
C TYR A 11 3.48 8.66 -17.31
N THR A 12 2.45 9.49 -17.41
CA THR A 12 2.00 10.36 -16.30
C THR A 12 1.44 9.55 -15.15
N ALA A 13 1.17 10.18 -14.01
CA ALA A 13 0.53 9.54 -12.87
C ALA A 13 -0.80 8.89 -13.27
N LEU A 14 -1.68 9.63 -13.96
CA LEU A 14 -2.95 9.10 -14.42
C LEU A 14 -2.78 7.93 -15.38
N GLN A 15 -1.88 8.05 -16.36
CA GLN A 15 -1.61 6.96 -17.31
C GLN A 15 -1.05 5.71 -16.61
N ASN A 16 -0.19 5.88 -15.59
CA ASN A 16 0.27 4.74 -14.77
C ASN A 16 -0.89 4.01 -14.10
N VAL A 17 -1.90 4.74 -13.62
CA VAL A 17 -3.07 4.16 -12.94
C VAL A 17 -3.99 3.45 -13.94
N THR A 18 -4.23 4.01 -15.12
CA THR A 18 -5.26 3.53 -16.05
C THR A 18 -4.76 2.49 -17.04
N LEU A 19 -3.44 2.45 -17.33
CA LEU A 19 -2.82 1.67 -18.42
C LEU A 19 -3.27 0.21 -18.47
N ALA A 20 -3.20 -0.49 -17.34
CA ALA A 20 -3.48 -1.93 -17.31
C ALA A 20 -4.94 -2.21 -17.70
N ARG A 21 -5.90 -1.45 -17.12
CA ARG A 21 -7.33 -1.57 -17.47
C ARG A 21 -7.63 -1.19 -18.90
N GLU A 22 -6.99 -0.12 -19.41
CA GLU A 22 -7.15 0.28 -20.81
C GLU A 22 -6.68 -0.81 -21.77
N LEU A 23 -5.57 -1.48 -21.44
CA LEU A 23 -5.06 -2.61 -22.24
C LEU A 23 -6.01 -3.81 -22.20
N MET A 24 -6.53 -4.16 -21.01
CA MET A 24 -7.52 -5.24 -20.86
C MET A 24 -8.81 -4.92 -21.62
N ALA A 25 -9.34 -3.71 -21.48
CA ALA A 25 -10.54 -3.29 -22.18
C ALA A 25 -10.40 -3.38 -23.70
N LYS A 26 -9.22 -3.07 -24.25
CA LYS A 26 -8.92 -3.20 -25.67
C LYS A 26 -8.72 -4.65 -26.14
N GLY A 27 -8.08 -5.48 -25.29
CA GLY A 27 -7.71 -6.86 -25.62
C GLY A 27 -8.87 -7.85 -25.49
N GLU A 28 -9.61 -7.76 -24.40
CA GLU A 28 -10.66 -8.73 -24.04
C GLU A 28 -12.06 -8.34 -24.55
N LYS A 29 -12.21 -7.21 -25.22
CA LYS A 29 -13.51 -6.66 -25.62
C LYS A 29 -14.52 -6.63 -24.46
N THR A 30 -14.05 -6.30 -23.27
CA THR A 30 -14.89 -6.25 -22.04
C THR A 30 -16.01 -5.22 -22.16
N GLY A 31 -16.00 -4.38 -23.20
CA GLY A 31 -16.99 -3.30 -23.39
C GLY A 31 -16.81 -2.15 -22.39
N GLU A 32 -15.76 -2.17 -21.59
CA GLU A 32 -15.50 -1.10 -20.61
C GLU A 32 -15.10 0.18 -21.35
N ASP A 33 -15.79 1.28 -21.07
CA ASP A 33 -15.53 2.57 -21.72
C ASP A 33 -14.21 3.17 -21.19
N LEU A 34 -13.33 3.56 -22.12
CA LEU A 34 -12.06 4.20 -21.79
C LEU A 34 -12.26 5.52 -21.01
N ALA A 35 -13.34 6.25 -21.26
CA ALA A 35 -13.67 7.45 -20.51
C ALA A 35 -14.03 7.12 -19.04
N ALA A 36 -14.74 6.01 -18.81
CA ALA A 36 -15.06 5.54 -17.47
C ALA A 36 -13.80 5.08 -16.70
N ILE A 37 -12.89 4.36 -17.37
CA ILE A 37 -11.59 3.96 -16.79
C ILE A 37 -10.79 5.18 -16.38
N ARG A 38 -10.75 6.20 -17.22
CA ARG A 38 -10.03 7.45 -16.93
C ARG A 38 -10.65 8.19 -15.75
N ALA A 39 -11.96 8.36 -15.72
CA ALA A 39 -12.67 9.02 -14.63
C ALA A 39 -12.44 8.31 -13.30
N GLU A 40 -12.41 6.99 -13.27
CA GLU A 40 -12.08 6.22 -12.08
C GLU A 40 -10.62 6.41 -11.66
N GLY A 41 -9.68 6.44 -12.59
CA GLY A 41 -8.28 6.75 -12.32
C GLY A 41 -8.09 8.15 -11.71
N GLU A 42 -8.80 9.15 -12.22
CA GLU A 42 -8.82 10.51 -11.68
C GLU A 42 -9.41 10.55 -10.26
N HIS A 43 -10.49 9.79 -10.02
CA HIS A 43 -11.07 9.64 -8.69
C HIS A 43 -10.10 9.00 -7.69
N LEU A 44 -9.45 7.90 -8.06
CA LEU A 44 -8.44 7.23 -7.22
C LEU A 44 -7.27 8.15 -6.88
N LEU A 45 -6.73 8.89 -7.86
CA LEU A 45 -5.67 9.85 -7.60
C LEU A 45 -6.12 10.99 -6.67
N THR A 46 -7.37 11.43 -6.79
CA THR A 46 -7.95 12.41 -5.88
C THR A 46 -8.04 11.86 -4.45
N GLN A 47 -8.48 10.61 -4.27
CA GLN A 47 -8.47 9.95 -2.96
C GLN A 47 -7.06 9.85 -2.35
N MET A 48 -6.03 9.71 -3.20
CA MET A 48 -4.62 9.71 -2.79
C MET A 48 -4.07 11.14 -2.53
N GLY A 49 -4.88 12.20 -2.68
CA GLY A 49 -4.44 13.59 -2.53
C GLY A 49 -3.51 14.05 -3.65
N LEU A 50 -3.69 13.53 -4.87
CA LEU A 50 -2.84 13.79 -6.03
C LEU A 50 -3.60 14.44 -7.19
N GLN A 51 -4.73 15.11 -6.91
CA GLN A 51 -5.56 15.77 -7.94
C GLN A 51 -4.78 16.78 -8.80
N ASP A 52 -3.81 17.50 -8.21
CA ASP A 52 -3.00 18.49 -8.90
C ASP A 52 -1.72 17.89 -9.55
N ARG A 53 -1.57 16.57 -9.49
CA ARG A 53 -0.37 15.84 -9.93
C ARG A 53 -0.67 14.78 -10.99
N MET A 54 -1.88 14.66 -11.47
CA MET A 54 -2.31 13.63 -12.43
C MET A 54 -1.53 13.65 -13.74
N GLY A 55 -1.12 14.84 -14.20
CA GLY A 55 -0.31 15.03 -15.40
C GLY A 55 1.20 14.92 -15.20
N ASN A 56 1.67 14.77 -13.96
CA ASN A 56 3.10 14.70 -13.66
C ASN A 56 3.67 13.32 -14.02
N TYR A 57 4.92 13.31 -14.48
CA TYR A 57 5.70 12.09 -14.68
C TYR A 57 6.36 11.65 -13.35
N PRO A 58 6.75 10.36 -13.20
CA PRO A 58 7.36 9.86 -11.97
C PRO A 58 8.52 10.70 -11.43
N HIS A 59 9.42 11.17 -12.30
CA HIS A 59 10.56 12.00 -11.92
C HIS A 59 10.19 13.40 -11.38
N GLN A 60 8.94 13.81 -11.52
CA GLN A 60 8.39 15.07 -11.02
C GLN A 60 7.63 14.89 -9.68
N LEU A 61 7.60 13.67 -9.16
CA LEU A 61 6.87 13.29 -7.95
C LEU A 61 7.86 12.93 -6.83
N SER A 62 7.53 13.29 -5.60
CA SER A 62 8.26 12.80 -4.42
C SER A 62 8.09 11.28 -4.26
N GLY A 63 8.96 10.62 -3.48
CA GLY A 63 8.84 9.18 -3.20
C GLY A 63 7.47 8.80 -2.65
N GLY A 64 6.94 9.55 -1.68
CA GLY A 64 5.60 9.32 -1.12
C GLY A 64 4.49 9.53 -2.14
N GLN A 65 4.63 10.50 -3.06
CA GLN A 65 3.68 10.69 -4.17
C GLN A 65 3.73 9.53 -5.16
N GLN A 66 4.92 9.04 -5.51
CA GLN A 66 5.09 7.87 -6.38
C GLN A 66 4.48 6.61 -5.75
N GLN A 67 4.65 6.40 -4.45
CA GLN A 67 4.04 5.29 -3.73
C GLN A 67 2.51 5.37 -3.77
N ARG A 68 1.95 6.56 -3.56
CA ARG A 68 0.49 6.77 -3.64
C ARG A 68 -0.05 6.54 -5.06
N VAL A 69 0.69 6.88 -6.11
CA VAL A 69 0.34 6.51 -7.51
C VAL A 69 0.38 4.99 -7.68
N ALA A 70 1.37 4.29 -7.10
CA ALA A 70 1.46 2.83 -7.18
C ALA A 70 0.28 2.15 -6.46
N ILE A 71 -0.16 2.69 -5.32
CA ILE A 71 -1.37 2.22 -4.60
C ILE A 71 -2.61 2.45 -5.46
N ALA A 72 -2.81 3.65 -6.02
CA ALA A 72 -3.92 3.95 -6.91
C ALA A 72 -3.96 3.03 -8.14
N ARG A 73 -2.79 2.71 -8.72
CA ARG A 73 -2.66 1.75 -9.82
C ARG A 73 -3.13 0.34 -9.43
N ALA A 74 -2.77 -0.11 -8.23
CA ALA A 74 -3.22 -1.42 -7.75
C ALA A 74 -4.74 -1.44 -7.52
N LEU A 75 -5.30 -0.39 -6.92
CA LEU A 75 -6.74 -0.24 -6.69
C LEU A 75 -7.55 -0.17 -7.99
N ALA A 76 -7.00 0.46 -9.04
CA ALA A 76 -7.66 0.56 -10.34
C ALA A 76 -7.98 -0.81 -10.96
N MET A 77 -7.26 -1.86 -10.58
CA MET A 77 -7.53 -3.24 -11.01
C MET A 77 -8.68 -3.91 -10.26
N LYS A 78 -9.28 -3.24 -9.26
CA LYS A 78 -10.37 -3.76 -8.40
C LYS A 78 -10.04 -5.14 -7.80
N PRO A 79 -8.89 -5.30 -7.14
CA PRO A 79 -8.47 -6.58 -6.60
C PRO A 79 -9.34 -6.95 -5.39
N ASP A 80 -9.56 -8.26 -5.18
CA ASP A 80 -10.20 -8.77 -3.97
C ASP A 80 -9.29 -8.63 -2.73
N ILE A 81 -7.96 -8.69 -2.95
CA ILE A 81 -6.95 -8.60 -1.89
C ILE A 81 -5.80 -7.70 -2.37
N LEU A 82 -5.41 -6.73 -1.55
CA LEU A 82 -4.20 -5.94 -1.75
C LEU A 82 -3.04 -6.48 -0.90
N CYS A 83 -1.87 -6.66 -1.54
CA CYS A 83 -0.65 -7.06 -0.85
C CYS A 83 0.35 -5.92 -0.83
N PHE A 84 0.76 -5.49 0.35
CA PHE A 84 1.81 -4.50 0.57
C PHE A 84 3.05 -5.18 1.15
N ASP A 85 4.17 -5.01 0.48
CA ASP A 85 5.48 -5.49 0.94
C ASP A 85 6.35 -4.28 1.27
N GLU A 86 6.48 -3.99 2.56
CA GLU A 86 7.25 -2.86 3.10
C GLU A 86 6.94 -1.52 2.39
N PRO A 87 5.68 -1.05 2.42
CA PRO A 87 5.23 0.09 1.60
C PRO A 87 5.94 1.42 1.93
N THR A 88 6.67 1.50 3.04
CA THR A 88 7.34 2.71 3.52
C THR A 88 8.86 2.61 3.56
N SER A 89 9.45 1.45 3.27
CA SER A 89 10.89 1.18 3.45
C SER A 89 11.83 2.06 2.62
N ALA A 90 11.35 2.64 1.52
CA ALA A 90 12.12 3.52 0.62
C ALA A 90 11.80 5.02 0.84
N LEU A 91 11.10 5.37 1.92
CA LEU A 91 10.62 6.73 2.19
C LEU A 91 11.31 7.34 3.39
N ASP A 92 11.46 8.67 3.34
CA ASP A 92 11.84 9.44 4.51
C ASP A 92 10.73 9.41 5.58
N PRO A 93 11.06 9.55 6.87
CA PRO A 93 10.07 9.50 7.96
C PRO A 93 8.89 10.47 7.80
N GLU A 94 9.12 11.65 7.23
CA GLU A 94 8.07 12.63 6.96
C GLU A 94 7.05 12.12 5.92
N LEU A 95 7.52 11.41 4.89
CA LEU A 95 6.68 10.86 3.81
C LEU A 95 6.01 9.54 4.21
N THR A 96 6.61 8.79 5.14
CA THR A 96 6.05 7.55 5.69
C THR A 96 4.65 7.77 6.24
N GLY A 97 4.45 8.80 7.06
CA GLY A 97 3.16 9.11 7.66
C GLY A 97 2.04 9.40 6.65
N GLU A 98 2.37 9.96 5.47
CA GLU A 98 1.38 10.20 4.42
C GLU A 98 0.89 8.90 3.78
N VAL A 99 1.82 7.97 3.50
CA VAL A 99 1.48 6.67 2.90
C VAL A 99 0.70 5.79 3.88
N LEU A 100 1.13 5.72 5.15
CA LEU A 100 0.42 4.96 6.18
C LEU A 100 -1.00 5.47 6.40
N ARG A 101 -1.21 6.79 6.31
CA ARG A 101 -2.55 7.39 6.40
C ARG A 101 -3.47 6.97 5.26
N VAL A 102 -2.93 6.85 4.04
CA VAL A 102 -3.68 6.33 2.90
C VAL A 102 -4.05 4.87 3.12
N ILE A 103 -3.11 4.02 3.56
CA ILE A 103 -3.38 2.59 3.81
C ILE A 103 -4.42 2.42 4.93
N ARG A 104 -4.35 3.23 6.00
CA ARG A 104 -5.37 3.27 7.06
C ARG A 104 -6.76 3.59 6.49
N GLY A 105 -6.86 4.60 5.62
CA GLY A 105 -8.13 4.94 4.95
C GLY A 105 -8.71 3.80 4.11
N LEU A 106 -7.87 2.93 3.54
CA LEU A 106 -8.32 1.71 2.85
C LEU A 106 -8.84 0.65 3.84
N ALA A 107 -8.20 0.51 5.00
CA ALA A 107 -8.68 -0.37 6.07
C ALA A 107 -10.06 0.07 6.59
N ASP A 108 -10.25 1.36 6.80
CA ASP A 108 -11.53 1.95 7.24
C ASP A 108 -12.66 1.69 6.22
N GLN A 109 -12.32 1.47 4.95
CA GLN A 109 -13.25 1.07 3.88
C GLN A 109 -13.43 -0.45 3.75
N HIS A 110 -12.93 -1.23 4.72
CA HIS A 110 -12.98 -2.69 4.74
C HIS A 110 -12.30 -3.37 3.54
N THR A 111 -11.27 -2.75 2.97
CA THR A 111 -10.45 -3.38 1.93
C THR A 111 -9.64 -4.52 2.54
N THR A 112 -9.74 -5.72 1.99
CA THR A 112 -8.93 -6.86 2.44
C THR A 112 -7.47 -6.64 2.03
N MET A 113 -6.56 -6.64 3.02
CA MET A 113 -5.15 -6.35 2.81
C MET A 113 -4.25 -7.33 3.55
N ILE A 114 -3.11 -7.64 2.94
CA ILE A 114 -1.97 -8.30 3.59
C ILE A 114 -0.82 -7.30 3.58
N ILE A 115 -0.30 -6.93 4.75
CA ILE A 115 0.73 -5.91 4.88
C ILE A 115 1.94 -6.49 5.59
N VAL A 116 3.08 -6.54 4.91
CA VAL A 116 4.38 -6.79 5.53
C VAL A 116 4.99 -5.43 5.89
N THR A 117 5.28 -5.21 7.17
CA THR A 117 5.77 -3.91 7.64
C THR A 117 6.60 -4.04 8.91
N HIS A 118 7.51 -3.10 9.11
CA HIS A 118 8.24 -2.88 10.35
C HIS A 118 7.64 -1.71 11.19
N GLU A 119 6.56 -1.08 10.73
CA GLU A 119 5.87 0.00 11.42
C GLU A 119 4.93 -0.58 12.49
N MET A 120 5.48 -0.92 13.68
CA MET A 120 4.75 -1.64 14.72
C MET A 120 3.54 -0.88 15.27
N ALA A 121 3.65 0.44 15.42
CA ALA A 121 2.54 1.27 15.87
C ALA A 121 1.38 1.24 14.85
N PHE A 122 1.71 1.35 13.56
CA PHE A 122 0.73 1.26 12.48
C PHE A 122 0.06 -0.12 12.45
N ALA A 123 0.85 -1.21 12.52
CA ALA A 123 0.32 -2.58 12.53
C ALA A 123 -0.64 -2.81 13.71
N ARG A 124 -0.31 -2.31 14.91
CA ARG A 124 -1.18 -2.40 16.09
C ARG A 124 -2.51 -1.70 15.89
N ASP A 125 -2.49 -0.52 15.25
CA ASP A 125 -3.67 0.34 15.12
C ASP A 125 -4.61 -0.07 14.00
N VAL A 126 -4.12 -0.81 12.99
CA VAL A 126 -4.85 -1.03 11.72
C VAL A 126 -5.18 -2.51 11.48
N ALA A 127 -4.39 -3.43 12.01
CA ALA A 127 -4.58 -4.85 11.72
C ALA A 127 -5.73 -5.46 12.52
N ASP A 128 -6.52 -6.32 11.88
CA ASP A 128 -7.47 -7.23 12.55
C ASP A 128 -6.74 -8.48 13.07
N GLN A 129 -5.69 -8.90 12.35
CA GLN A 129 -4.86 -10.06 12.68
C GLN A 129 -3.38 -9.72 12.43
N VAL A 130 -2.53 -10.14 13.35
CA VAL A 130 -1.08 -10.02 13.26
C VAL A 130 -0.44 -11.39 13.20
N ILE A 131 0.50 -11.56 12.27
CA ILE A 131 1.28 -12.79 12.10
C ILE A 131 2.76 -12.41 12.26
N PHE A 132 3.40 -12.90 13.31
CA PHE A 132 4.84 -12.76 13.50
C PHE A 132 5.57 -13.94 12.89
N MET A 133 6.49 -13.66 11.99
CA MET A 133 7.31 -14.67 11.31
C MET A 133 8.79 -14.49 11.63
N ASP A 134 9.51 -15.57 11.85
CA ASP A 134 10.95 -15.58 12.00
C ASP A 134 11.53 -16.87 11.39
N GLY A 135 12.67 -16.76 10.70
CA GLY A 135 13.30 -17.92 10.05
C GLY A 135 12.44 -18.64 9.01
N GLY A 136 11.48 -17.95 8.40
CA GLY A 136 10.58 -18.52 7.37
C GLY A 136 9.39 -19.31 7.91
N VAL A 137 9.15 -19.28 9.23
CA VAL A 137 8.00 -19.95 9.87
C VAL A 137 7.14 -18.96 10.64
N VAL A 138 5.86 -19.25 10.79
CA VAL A 138 4.97 -18.51 11.68
C VAL A 138 5.33 -18.88 13.12
N VAL A 139 5.71 -17.88 13.91
CA VAL A 139 6.06 -18.03 15.33
C VAL A 139 4.86 -17.78 16.21
N GLU A 140 4.10 -16.74 15.91
CA GLU A 140 2.93 -16.35 16.69
C GLU A 140 1.93 -15.63 15.78
N GLU A 141 0.63 -15.86 16.05
CA GLU A 141 -0.46 -15.16 15.37
C GLU A 141 -1.60 -14.85 16.35
N GLY A 142 -2.33 -13.79 16.09
CA GLY A 142 -3.47 -13.38 16.93
C GLY A 142 -3.92 -11.96 16.65
N THR A 143 -4.81 -11.46 17.52
CA THR A 143 -5.19 -10.04 17.48
C THR A 143 -4.01 -9.14 17.84
N PRO A 144 -4.03 -7.86 17.45
CA PRO A 144 -2.99 -6.91 17.85
C PRO A 144 -2.76 -6.87 19.36
N GLU A 145 -3.83 -6.92 20.17
CA GLU A 145 -3.73 -6.91 21.63
C GLU A 145 -3.02 -8.15 22.15
N ALA A 146 -3.26 -9.32 21.56
CA ALA A 146 -2.62 -10.56 21.96
C ALA A 146 -1.13 -10.54 21.62
N VAL A 147 -0.78 -10.24 20.36
CA VAL A 147 0.61 -10.33 19.88
C VAL A 147 1.48 -9.20 20.40
N PHE A 148 1.00 -7.95 20.41
CA PHE A 148 1.78 -6.80 20.89
C PHE A 148 1.68 -6.58 22.40
N GLY A 149 0.53 -6.90 23.01
CA GLY A 149 0.28 -6.65 24.43
C GLY A 149 0.72 -7.77 25.35
N ASN A 150 0.49 -9.01 24.95
CA ASN A 150 0.77 -10.21 25.76
C ASN A 150 1.31 -11.37 24.92
N PRO A 151 2.47 -11.21 24.25
CA PRO A 151 3.06 -12.24 23.41
C PRO A 151 3.39 -13.49 24.22
N GLN A 152 2.97 -14.65 23.71
CA GLN A 152 3.16 -15.94 24.37
C GLN A 152 4.51 -16.58 24.00
N GLN A 153 5.03 -16.26 22.82
CA GLN A 153 6.29 -16.82 22.34
C GLN A 153 7.48 -15.96 22.81
N GLU A 154 8.52 -16.61 23.30
CA GLU A 154 9.75 -15.95 23.75
C GLU A 154 10.40 -15.12 22.63
N ARG A 155 10.37 -15.66 21.40
CA ARG A 155 10.96 -14.99 20.25
C ARG A 155 10.21 -13.71 19.86
N THR A 156 8.88 -13.71 20.01
CA THR A 156 8.04 -12.51 19.79
C THR A 156 8.35 -11.45 20.84
N ARG A 157 8.49 -11.84 22.12
CA ARG A 157 8.88 -10.91 23.21
C ARG A 157 10.21 -10.24 22.93
N GLN A 158 11.24 -11.02 22.60
CA GLN A 158 12.58 -10.50 22.27
C GLN A 158 12.58 -9.55 21.08
N PHE A 159 11.75 -9.81 20.09
CA PHE A 159 11.58 -8.92 18.93
C PHE A 159 10.93 -7.60 19.35
N LEU A 160 9.82 -7.66 20.08
CA LEU A 160 9.06 -6.47 20.49
C LEU A 160 9.78 -5.61 21.53
N GLU A 161 10.66 -6.19 22.37
CA GLU A 161 11.47 -5.42 23.31
C GLU A 161 12.36 -4.39 22.62
N LYS A 162 12.83 -4.68 21.41
CA LYS A 162 13.64 -3.74 20.61
C LYS A 162 12.87 -2.49 20.17
N TYR A 163 11.54 -2.58 20.11
CA TYR A 163 10.64 -1.50 19.69
C TYR A 163 9.93 -0.80 20.85
N ARG A 164 10.15 -1.25 22.11
CA ARG A 164 9.61 -0.59 23.31
C ARG A 164 10.54 0.48 23.89
N GLY A 165 11.72 0.64 23.33
CA GLY A 165 12.78 1.52 23.80
C GLY A 165 12.91 2.86 23.08
N ASP A 166 11.99 3.19 22.18
CA ASP A 166 11.96 4.49 21.47
C ASP A 166 10.73 5.30 21.87
#